data_9b7fcbb6e4b8238fea385445f194fc4a
#
_entry.id   9b7fcbb6e4b8238fea385445f194fc4a
#
_cell.length_a   1.000
_cell.length_b   1.000
_cell.length_c   1.000
_cell.angle_alpha   90.00
_cell.angle_beta   90.00
_cell.angle_gamma   90.00
#
_symmetry.space_group_name_H-M   'P 1'
#
loop_
_entity.id
_entity.type
_entity.pdbx_description
1 polymer ?
#
loop_
_entity_poly.entity_id
_entity_poly.type
_entity_poly.pdbx_seq_one_letter_code
_entity_poly.pdbx_strand_id
1 'polypeptide(L)'
;MAPQVIASQNVAPQICDTLILSDLHLGADMSRAREALHVLQENQYRRLILLGDIFADLNFGRLKKEHWKFLSFIRKLSNPKRNVEVVWVEGNHDHGLAEIMSHLVGVRVYQEYQWEYQGLRHIAVHGHQFDGFVVSNVHVSYYIGTLLYLQLQKWDSKNKTVTRFLDRLGTRWQRLSEKVAHGALAHARHHQAARIFCGHTHAALHKHERGIDYFNCGAWVDAQPTYITVGEEGVQIHEYVERPEDLHLAGEQSPVFAEPAEFGDEAGFVEDGEYEGVAT
;
A
#
# COMPACT_ATOMS: atom_id res chain seq x y z
N MET A 1 10.51 13.19 19.10
CA MET A 1 10.20 11.81 19.52
C MET A 1 10.43 10.91 18.33
N ALA A 2 11.19 9.83 18.47
CA ALA A 2 11.41 8.86 17.40
C ALA A 2 10.07 8.19 17.05
N PRO A 3 9.82 7.84 15.76
CA PRO A 3 8.61 7.17 15.36
C PRO A 3 8.53 5.81 16.07
N GLN A 4 7.44 5.57 16.79
CA GLN A 4 7.16 4.25 17.33
C GLN A 4 6.60 3.40 16.19
N VAL A 5 7.47 2.62 15.55
CA VAL A 5 7.05 1.41 14.83
C VAL A 5 6.71 0.41 15.92
N ILE A 6 5.45 0.11 16.11
CA ILE A 6 5.03 -0.95 17.03
C ILE A 6 5.28 -2.25 16.28
N ALA A 7 6.48 -2.84 16.51
CA ALA A 7 6.74 -4.20 16.07
C ALA A 7 5.81 -5.13 16.84
N SER A 8 4.71 -5.53 16.23
CA SER A 8 3.79 -6.47 16.85
C SER A 8 4.35 -7.88 16.71
N GLN A 9 4.93 -8.38 17.79
CA GLN A 9 5.20 -9.81 17.96
C GLN A 9 3.85 -10.51 18.16
N ASN A 10 3.48 -11.41 17.25
CA ASN A 10 2.25 -12.26 17.32
C ASN A 10 0.95 -11.46 17.50
N VAL A 11 0.48 -10.82 16.46
CA VAL A 11 -0.82 -10.14 16.52
C VAL A 11 -1.92 -11.14 16.17
N ALA A 12 -2.89 -11.30 17.10
CA ALA A 12 -4.17 -11.90 16.80
C ALA A 12 -4.83 -11.13 15.61
N PRO A 13 -5.70 -11.81 14.82
CA PRO A 13 -6.41 -11.16 13.72
C PRO A 13 -7.01 -9.83 14.18
N GLN A 14 -6.64 -8.73 13.51
CA GLN A 14 -7.12 -7.40 13.89
C GLN A 14 -8.41 -7.08 13.16
N ILE A 15 -9.34 -6.45 13.88
CA ILE A 15 -10.53 -5.86 13.29
C ILE A 15 -10.26 -4.36 13.17
N CYS A 16 -10.22 -3.83 11.94
CA CYS A 16 -9.98 -2.42 11.70
C CYS A 16 -10.96 -1.89 10.64
N ASP A 17 -11.11 -0.56 10.56
CA ASP A 17 -11.91 0.05 9.48
C ASP A 17 -11.17 -0.01 8.15
N THR A 18 -9.89 0.39 8.15
CA THR A 18 -9.10 0.48 6.93
C THR A 18 -7.75 -0.22 7.10
N LEU A 19 -7.38 -1.07 6.13
CA LEU A 19 -6.06 -1.65 6.00
C LEU A 19 -5.39 -1.07 4.74
N ILE A 20 -4.11 -0.66 4.86
CA ILE A 20 -3.36 0.00 3.78
C ILE A 20 -2.08 -0.78 3.50
N LEU A 21 -1.88 -1.15 2.24
CA LEU A 21 -0.64 -1.72 1.69
C LEU A 21 -0.10 -0.79 0.60
N SER A 22 1.22 -0.66 0.48
CA SER A 22 1.89 0.13 -0.55
C SER A 22 3.11 -0.61 -1.11
N ASP A 23 3.54 -0.24 -2.32
CA ASP A 23 4.84 -0.63 -2.88
C ASP A 23 5.06 -2.16 -2.88
N LEU A 24 4.07 -2.91 -3.43
CA LEU A 24 4.18 -4.36 -3.58
C LEU A 24 5.12 -4.78 -4.72
N HIS A 25 5.21 -3.97 -5.78
CA HIS A 25 6.04 -4.21 -6.95
C HIS A 25 5.89 -5.62 -7.52
N LEU A 26 4.65 -6.06 -7.77
CA LEU A 26 4.37 -7.35 -8.41
C LEU A 26 5.12 -7.46 -9.75
N GLY A 27 5.82 -8.56 -9.96
CA GLY A 27 6.72 -8.74 -11.10
C GLY A 27 8.20 -8.57 -10.73
N ALA A 28 8.53 -7.88 -9.63
CA ALA A 28 9.88 -7.87 -9.09
C ALA A 28 10.22 -9.19 -8.39
N ASP A 29 11.49 -9.61 -8.44
CA ASP A 29 11.94 -10.85 -7.78
C ASP A 29 11.85 -10.78 -6.26
N MET A 30 11.96 -9.57 -5.71
CA MET A 30 11.89 -9.29 -4.27
C MET A 30 10.47 -9.06 -3.75
N SER A 31 9.44 -9.07 -4.63
CA SER A 31 8.06 -8.86 -4.21
C SER A 31 7.58 -9.94 -3.24
N ARG A 32 7.08 -9.53 -2.10
CA ARG A 32 6.56 -10.40 -1.02
C ARG A 32 5.04 -10.51 -1.09
N ALA A 33 4.53 -10.75 -2.30
CA ALA A 33 3.09 -10.81 -2.57
C ALA A 33 2.36 -11.92 -1.79
N ARG A 34 3.05 -13.04 -1.48
CA ARG A 34 2.49 -14.13 -0.69
C ARG A 34 2.24 -13.69 0.75
N GLU A 35 3.21 -13.02 1.33
CA GLU A 35 3.14 -12.50 2.71
C GLU A 35 2.11 -11.37 2.82
N ALA A 36 2.04 -10.49 1.82
CA ALA A 36 1.00 -9.47 1.75
C ALA A 36 -0.40 -10.09 1.66
N LEU A 37 -0.56 -11.15 0.85
CA LEU A 37 -1.81 -11.89 0.76
C LEU A 37 -2.19 -12.51 2.12
N HIS A 38 -1.22 -13.03 2.86
CA HIS A 38 -1.44 -13.60 4.19
C HIS A 38 -2.00 -12.55 5.16
N VAL A 39 -1.39 -11.35 5.21
CA VAL A 39 -1.92 -10.23 6.02
C VAL A 39 -3.37 -9.91 5.65
N LEU A 40 -3.69 -9.87 4.35
CA LEU A 40 -5.06 -9.61 3.90
C LEU A 40 -6.07 -10.69 4.31
N GLN A 41 -5.63 -11.93 4.43
CA GLN A 41 -6.48 -13.07 4.79
C GLN A 41 -6.68 -13.19 6.31
N GLU A 42 -5.72 -12.77 7.11
CA GLU A 42 -5.78 -12.87 8.56
C GLU A 42 -6.54 -11.72 9.23
N ASN A 43 -6.57 -10.54 8.60
CA ASN A 43 -7.20 -9.37 9.18
C ASN A 43 -8.63 -9.17 8.66
N GLN A 44 -9.48 -8.57 9.50
CA GLN A 44 -10.83 -8.15 9.14
C GLN A 44 -10.86 -6.63 8.97
N TYR A 45 -11.32 -6.16 7.81
CA TYR A 45 -11.37 -4.74 7.47
C TYR A 45 -12.56 -4.44 6.58
N ARG A 46 -13.10 -3.22 6.69
CA ARG A 46 -14.18 -2.71 5.84
C ARG A 46 -13.63 -2.09 4.55
N ARG A 47 -12.41 -1.59 4.60
CA ARG A 47 -11.74 -0.95 3.46
C ARG A 47 -10.32 -1.45 3.32
N LEU A 48 -9.94 -1.77 2.08
CA LEU A 48 -8.57 -2.04 1.69
C LEU A 48 -8.09 -0.93 0.75
N ILE A 49 -6.97 -0.28 1.08
CA ILE A 49 -6.32 0.68 0.21
C ILE A 49 -5.01 0.08 -0.30
N LEU A 50 -4.91 -0.11 -1.61
CA LEU A 50 -3.68 -0.41 -2.33
C LEU A 50 -3.08 0.94 -2.76
N LEU A 51 -2.01 1.36 -2.09
CA LEU A 51 -1.51 2.75 -2.11
C LEU A 51 -0.33 2.94 -3.07
N GLY A 52 -0.53 2.57 -4.33
CA GLY A 52 0.43 2.78 -5.42
C GLY A 52 1.59 1.80 -5.47
N ASP A 53 2.24 1.78 -6.64
CA ASP A 53 3.37 0.91 -6.98
C ASP A 53 3.06 -0.57 -6.67
N ILE A 54 1.85 -1.00 -7.03
CA ILE A 54 1.41 -2.39 -6.89
C ILE A 54 2.14 -3.27 -7.91
N PHE A 55 2.43 -2.75 -9.10
CA PHE A 55 3.27 -3.41 -10.09
C PHE A 55 4.67 -2.81 -10.14
N ALA A 56 5.67 -3.65 -10.43
CA ALA A 56 7.04 -3.20 -10.65
C ALA A 56 7.19 -2.45 -11.99
N ASP A 57 6.48 -2.93 -13.01
CA ASP A 57 6.40 -2.37 -14.35
C ASP A 57 5.17 -2.92 -15.10
N LEU A 58 4.97 -2.49 -16.34
CA LEU A 58 3.88 -2.94 -17.21
C LEU A 58 4.13 -4.31 -17.87
N ASN A 59 5.20 -5.01 -17.55
CA ASN A 59 5.50 -6.33 -18.09
C ASN A 59 4.85 -7.44 -17.28
N PHE A 60 3.58 -7.70 -17.54
CA PHE A 60 2.81 -8.76 -16.86
C PHE A 60 3.37 -10.19 -17.09
N GLY A 61 4.24 -10.40 -18.09
CA GLY A 61 4.94 -11.67 -18.28
C GLY A 61 5.89 -12.03 -17.13
N ARG A 62 6.25 -11.07 -16.27
CA ARG A 62 7.08 -11.28 -15.09
C ARG A 62 6.28 -11.71 -13.85
N LEU A 63 4.95 -11.71 -13.93
CA LEU A 63 4.10 -12.08 -12.80
C LEU A 63 4.20 -13.58 -12.52
N LYS A 64 4.63 -13.93 -11.31
CA LYS A 64 4.73 -15.29 -10.80
C LYS A 64 3.36 -15.77 -10.28
N LYS A 65 3.28 -17.05 -9.91
CA LYS A 65 2.06 -17.69 -9.39
C LYS A 65 1.49 -16.99 -8.15
N GLU A 66 2.35 -16.57 -7.23
CA GLU A 66 1.97 -15.83 -6.03
C GLU A 66 1.38 -14.45 -6.34
N HIS A 67 1.89 -13.76 -7.36
CA HIS A 67 1.36 -12.47 -7.82
C HIS A 67 -0.06 -12.62 -8.37
N TRP A 68 -0.29 -13.65 -9.17
CA TRP A 68 -1.63 -13.97 -9.68
C TRP A 68 -2.60 -14.41 -8.59
N LYS A 69 -2.12 -15.10 -7.53
CA LYS A 69 -2.93 -15.42 -6.36
C LYS A 69 -3.37 -14.15 -5.63
N PHE A 70 -2.46 -13.19 -5.43
CA PHE A 70 -2.77 -11.89 -4.83
C PHE A 70 -3.83 -11.14 -5.65
N LEU A 71 -3.61 -10.96 -6.95
CA LEU A 71 -4.57 -10.27 -7.84
C LEU A 71 -5.94 -10.96 -7.88
N SER A 72 -5.95 -12.30 -7.88
CA SER A 72 -7.19 -13.08 -7.83
C SER A 72 -7.94 -12.87 -6.51
N PHE A 73 -7.22 -12.73 -5.40
CA PHE A 73 -7.82 -12.40 -4.12
C PHE A 73 -8.44 -11.00 -4.14
N ILE A 74 -7.71 -9.99 -4.61
CA ILE A 74 -8.24 -8.62 -4.76
C ILE A 74 -9.49 -8.61 -5.64
N ARG A 75 -9.48 -9.34 -6.76
CA ARG A 75 -10.65 -9.47 -7.65
C ARG A 75 -11.85 -10.10 -6.95
N LYS A 76 -11.63 -11.11 -6.09
CA LYS A 76 -12.71 -11.73 -5.30
C LYS A 76 -13.20 -10.79 -4.20
N LEU A 77 -12.29 -10.06 -3.56
CA LEU A 77 -12.58 -9.11 -2.49
C LEU A 77 -13.41 -7.92 -3.01
N SER A 78 -13.16 -7.47 -4.24
CA SER A 78 -13.91 -6.38 -4.87
C SER A 78 -15.36 -6.73 -5.25
N ASN A 79 -15.80 -7.98 -5.03
CA ASN A 79 -17.19 -8.36 -5.25
C ASN A 79 -18.08 -7.63 -4.22
N PRO A 80 -19.13 -6.92 -4.64
CA PRO A 80 -20.03 -6.19 -3.74
C PRO A 80 -20.64 -7.03 -2.61
N LYS A 81 -20.81 -8.34 -2.82
CA LYS A 81 -21.32 -9.26 -1.79
C LYS A 81 -20.36 -9.45 -0.61
N ARG A 82 -19.13 -8.98 -0.71
CA ARG A 82 -18.12 -9.10 0.36
C ARG A 82 -18.15 -7.96 1.36
N ASN A 83 -18.91 -6.89 1.08
CA ASN A 83 -19.01 -5.71 1.93
C ASN A 83 -17.64 -5.09 2.29
N VAL A 84 -16.64 -5.24 1.41
CA VAL A 84 -15.32 -4.62 1.54
C VAL A 84 -15.12 -3.64 0.40
N GLU A 85 -14.86 -2.39 0.74
CA GLU A 85 -14.46 -1.37 -0.22
C GLU A 85 -12.99 -1.56 -0.58
N VAL A 86 -12.71 -1.87 -1.85
CA VAL A 86 -11.34 -1.98 -2.35
C VAL A 86 -11.01 -0.73 -3.16
N VAL A 87 -10.00 0.00 -2.71
CA VAL A 87 -9.50 1.25 -3.29
C VAL A 87 -8.10 1.00 -3.83
N TRP A 88 -7.85 1.45 -5.05
CA TRP A 88 -6.51 1.45 -5.64
C TRP A 88 -6.09 2.89 -5.91
N VAL A 89 -4.99 3.32 -5.32
CA VAL A 89 -4.37 4.61 -5.60
C VAL A 89 -3.21 4.37 -6.57
N GLU A 90 -3.12 5.17 -7.64
CA GLU A 90 -2.08 5.03 -8.67
C GLU A 90 -0.71 5.47 -8.14
N GLY A 91 0.30 4.61 -8.35
CA GLY A 91 1.71 4.94 -8.14
C GLY A 91 2.41 5.40 -9.43
N ASN A 92 3.69 5.71 -9.34
CA ASN A 92 4.47 6.09 -10.52
C ASN A 92 4.81 4.88 -11.42
N HIS A 93 4.86 3.67 -10.87
CA HIS A 93 5.05 2.43 -11.63
C HIS A 93 3.75 1.91 -12.25
N ASP A 94 2.62 2.26 -11.67
CA ASP A 94 1.27 1.85 -12.11
C ASP A 94 0.65 2.86 -13.08
N HIS A 95 1.34 3.93 -13.42
CA HIS A 95 0.79 5.02 -14.20
C HIS A 95 0.24 4.54 -15.56
N GLY A 96 -1.01 4.92 -15.86
CA GLY A 96 -1.70 4.51 -17.07
C GLY A 96 -2.39 3.16 -17.00
N LEU A 97 -2.34 2.44 -15.87
CA LEU A 97 -3.04 1.16 -15.66
C LEU A 97 -4.49 1.32 -15.17
N ALA A 98 -4.93 2.54 -14.87
CA ALA A 98 -6.24 2.79 -14.24
C ALA A 98 -7.40 2.10 -14.98
N GLU A 99 -7.49 2.25 -16.29
CA GLU A 99 -8.55 1.64 -17.09
C GLU A 99 -8.42 0.11 -17.13
N ILE A 100 -7.20 -0.40 -17.33
CA ILE A 100 -6.94 -1.85 -17.41
C ILE A 100 -7.28 -2.51 -16.08
N MET A 101 -6.87 -1.93 -14.96
CA MET A 101 -7.14 -2.48 -13.63
C MET A 101 -8.61 -2.41 -13.27
N SER A 102 -9.31 -1.34 -13.63
CA SER A 102 -10.74 -1.23 -13.43
C SER A 102 -11.49 -2.36 -14.15
N HIS A 103 -11.11 -2.69 -15.38
CA HIS A 103 -11.75 -3.76 -16.15
C HIS A 103 -11.33 -5.17 -15.75
N LEU A 104 -10.03 -5.40 -15.49
CA LEU A 104 -9.50 -6.74 -15.17
C LEU A 104 -9.79 -7.15 -13.73
N VAL A 105 -9.53 -6.25 -12.79
CA VAL A 105 -9.63 -6.53 -11.35
C VAL A 105 -10.98 -6.09 -10.78
N GLY A 106 -11.69 -5.20 -11.50
CA GLY A 106 -12.97 -4.66 -11.06
C GLY A 106 -12.83 -3.70 -9.89
N VAL A 107 -11.68 -3.03 -9.79
CA VAL A 107 -11.37 -2.07 -8.74
C VAL A 107 -11.17 -0.70 -9.37
N ARG A 108 -11.81 0.31 -8.79
CA ARG A 108 -11.64 1.69 -9.24
C ARG A 108 -10.27 2.22 -8.82
N VAL A 109 -9.57 2.86 -9.76
CA VAL A 109 -8.26 3.47 -9.53
C VAL A 109 -8.40 4.98 -9.37
N TYR A 110 -7.71 5.53 -8.39
CA TYR A 110 -7.72 6.94 -8.02
C TYR A 110 -6.32 7.53 -8.08
N GLN A 111 -6.20 8.81 -8.38
CA GLN A 111 -4.94 9.57 -8.19
C GLN A 111 -4.72 9.88 -6.71
N GLU A 112 -5.80 10.15 -6.02
CA GLU A 112 -5.90 10.45 -4.61
C GLU A 112 -7.24 9.93 -4.11
N TYR A 113 -7.26 9.35 -2.90
CA TYR A 113 -8.48 8.90 -2.25
C TYR A 113 -8.67 9.60 -0.92
N GLN A 114 -9.86 10.14 -0.70
CA GLN A 114 -10.23 10.82 0.54
C GLN A 114 -11.40 10.09 1.19
N TRP A 115 -11.34 9.96 2.52
CA TRP A 115 -12.44 9.38 3.29
C TRP A 115 -12.53 10.01 4.69
N GLU A 116 -13.65 9.82 5.34
CA GLU A 116 -13.86 10.22 6.73
C GLU A 116 -14.00 8.97 7.60
N TYR A 117 -13.35 9.01 8.77
CA TYR A 117 -13.48 8.00 9.80
C TYR A 117 -13.39 8.67 11.16
N GLN A 118 -14.35 8.37 12.06
CA GLN A 118 -14.47 9.00 13.39
C GLN A 118 -14.46 10.55 13.35
N GLY A 119 -15.09 11.14 12.33
CA GLY A 119 -15.14 12.59 12.17
C GLY A 119 -13.83 13.25 11.73
N LEU A 120 -12.82 12.45 11.39
CA LEU A 120 -11.55 12.93 10.88
C LEU A 120 -11.45 12.65 9.37
N ARG A 121 -10.98 13.65 8.61
CA ARG A 121 -10.68 13.49 7.18
C ARG A 121 -9.31 12.91 6.99
N HIS A 122 -9.22 11.91 6.11
CA HIS A 122 -8.04 11.18 5.75
C HIS A 122 -7.78 11.32 4.25
N ILE A 123 -6.53 11.36 3.86
CA ILE A 123 -6.08 11.37 2.47
C ILE A 123 -5.08 10.22 2.26
N ALA A 124 -5.27 9.44 1.19
CA ALA A 124 -4.29 8.49 0.69
C ALA A 124 -3.81 8.93 -0.69
N VAL A 125 -2.52 9.14 -0.83
CA VAL A 125 -1.85 9.54 -2.07
C VAL A 125 -0.49 8.85 -2.12
N HIS A 126 -0.08 8.31 -3.28
CA HIS A 126 1.15 7.51 -3.30
C HIS A 126 2.39 8.27 -2.81
N GLY A 127 2.53 9.56 -3.13
CA GLY A 127 3.61 10.40 -2.63
C GLY A 127 4.63 10.83 -3.68
N HIS A 128 4.70 10.16 -4.84
CA HIS A 128 5.58 10.54 -5.95
C HIS A 128 5.32 11.96 -6.46
N GLN A 129 4.10 12.47 -6.27
CA GLN A 129 3.71 13.84 -6.63
C GLN A 129 4.50 14.91 -5.87
N PHE A 130 5.02 14.56 -4.69
CA PHE A 130 5.82 15.44 -3.85
C PHE A 130 7.33 15.29 -4.08
N ASP A 131 7.72 14.30 -4.88
CA ASP A 131 9.09 14.09 -5.33
C ASP A 131 9.32 14.75 -6.67
N GLY A 132 9.88 15.98 -6.64
CA GLY A 132 10.17 16.73 -7.87
C GLY A 132 11.16 16.04 -8.83
N PHE A 133 11.93 15.04 -8.37
CA PHE A 133 12.82 14.27 -9.22
C PHE A 133 12.06 13.25 -10.06
N VAL A 134 11.11 12.52 -9.47
CA VAL A 134 10.27 11.53 -10.15
C VAL A 134 9.36 12.22 -11.16
N VAL A 135 8.71 13.32 -10.78
CA VAL A 135 7.86 14.11 -11.68
C VAL A 135 8.63 14.58 -12.92
N SER A 136 9.93 14.94 -12.75
CA SER A 136 10.76 15.41 -13.85
C SER A 136 11.39 14.29 -14.69
N ASN A 137 11.58 13.07 -14.14
CA ASN A 137 12.41 12.02 -14.73
C ASN A 137 11.92 10.60 -14.40
N VAL A 138 10.62 10.32 -14.56
CA VAL A 138 9.99 9.01 -14.23
C VAL A 138 10.76 7.83 -14.81
N HIS A 139 11.16 7.90 -16.09
CA HIS A 139 11.87 6.81 -16.76
C HIS A 139 13.33 6.65 -16.29
N VAL A 140 13.98 7.74 -15.88
CA VAL A 140 15.39 7.72 -15.43
C VAL A 140 15.50 7.16 -14.02
N SER A 141 14.55 7.46 -13.13
CA SER A 141 14.54 6.95 -11.76
C SER A 141 14.41 5.43 -11.69
N TYR A 142 13.59 4.84 -12.56
CA TYR A 142 13.43 3.38 -12.68
C TYR A 142 14.74 2.70 -13.10
N TYR A 143 15.38 3.20 -14.17
CA TYR A 143 16.63 2.61 -14.68
C TYR A 143 17.79 2.71 -13.68
N ILE A 144 17.93 3.85 -13.01
CA ILE A 144 19.01 4.04 -12.04
C ILE A 144 18.81 3.15 -10.82
N GLY A 145 17.59 3.05 -10.28
CA GLY A 145 17.29 2.18 -9.15
C GLY A 145 17.56 0.71 -9.45
N THR A 146 17.09 0.23 -10.60
CA THR A 146 17.26 -1.17 -11.03
C THR A 146 18.73 -1.50 -11.34
N LEU A 147 19.46 -0.61 -12.05
CA LEU A 147 20.86 -0.83 -12.38
C LEU A 147 21.77 -0.79 -11.15
N LEU A 148 21.52 0.13 -10.22
CA LEU A 148 22.25 0.22 -8.95
C LEU A 148 22.04 -1.04 -8.10
N TYR A 149 20.83 -1.51 -7.99
CA TYR A 149 20.49 -2.72 -7.25
C TYR A 149 21.17 -3.96 -7.84
N LEU A 150 21.12 -4.14 -9.17
CA LEU A 150 21.75 -5.26 -9.87
C LEU A 150 23.28 -5.23 -9.79
N GLN A 151 23.90 -4.03 -9.73
CA GLN A 151 25.34 -3.91 -9.57
C GLN A 151 25.81 -4.16 -8.14
N LEU A 152 25.01 -3.74 -7.13
CA LEU A 152 25.32 -3.98 -5.71
C LEU A 152 25.27 -5.47 -5.36
N GLN A 153 24.39 -6.26 -5.97
CA GLN A 153 24.36 -7.72 -5.80
C GLN A 153 25.61 -8.43 -6.33
N LYS A 154 26.34 -7.82 -7.26
CA LYS A 154 27.53 -8.42 -7.89
C LYS A 154 28.85 -8.01 -7.25
N TRP A 155 28.83 -7.07 -6.28
CA TRP A 155 30.06 -6.53 -5.66
C TRP A 155 30.25 -7.02 -4.24
N ASP A 156 31.32 -7.80 -4.09
CA ASP A 156 31.76 -8.42 -2.85
C ASP A 156 32.22 -7.41 -1.77
N SER A 157 32.02 -7.80 -0.52
CA SER A 157 32.01 -7.04 0.72
C SER A 157 33.35 -6.49 1.23
N LYS A 158 34.38 -6.33 0.41
CA LYS A 158 35.75 -5.97 0.88
C LYS A 158 36.17 -4.51 0.74
N ASN A 159 35.35 -3.62 0.21
CA ASN A 159 35.82 -2.25 -0.11
C ASN A 159 35.08 -1.16 0.67
N LYS A 160 35.83 -0.38 1.49
CA LYS A 160 35.35 0.83 2.21
C LYS A 160 34.68 1.88 1.32
N THR A 161 34.85 1.80 0.00
CA THR A 161 34.20 2.65 -1.00
C THR A 161 32.71 2.35 -1.10
N VAL A 162 32.30 1.08 -0.93
CA VAL A 162 30.89 0.65 -0.94
C VAL A 162 30.16 1.22 0.28
N THR A 163 30.78 1.17 1.48
CA THR A 163 30.19 1.72 2.70
C THR A 163 29.91 3.23 2.55
N ARG A 164 30.87 4.01 2.04
CA ARG A 164 30.68 5.46 1.80
C ARG A 164 29.61 5.76 0.74
N PHE A 165 29.47 4.89 -0.25
CA PHE A 165 28.45 5.01 -1.27
C PHE A 165 27.07 4.70 -0.67
N LEU A 166 26.95 3.65 0.15
CA LEU A 166 25.72 3.30 0.88
C LEU A 166 25.30 4.39 1.85
N ASP A 167 26.25 5.01 2.58
CA ASP A 167 25.98 6.15 3.46
C ASP A 167 25.42 7.37 2.68
N ARG A 168 25.99 7.63 1.49
CA ARG A 168 25.47 8.70 0.61
C ARG A 168 24.08 8.39 0.07
N LEU A 169 23.80 7.14 -0.27
CA LEU A 169 22.46 6.69 -0.68
C LEU A 169 21.48 6.83 0.48
N GLY A 170 21.85 6.37 1.68
CA GLY A 170 21.03 6.50 2.89
C GLY A 170 20.67 7.95 3.19
N THR A 171 21.66 8.87 3.12
CA THR A 171 21.42 10.32 3.29
C THR A 171 20.48 10.88 2.21
N ARG A 172 20.59 10.37 0.99
CA ARG A 172 19.75 10.81 -0.14
C ARG A 172 18.31 10.34 0.02
N TRP A 173 18.12 9.09 0.48
CA TRP A 173 16.80 8.54 0.83
C TRP A 173 16.15 9.29 1.98
N GLN A 174 16.89 9.60 3.03
CA GLN A 174 16.37 10.40 4.15
C GLN A 174 15.87 11.77 3.70
N ARG A 175 16.65 12.47 2.84
CA ARG A 175 16.24 13.76 2.27
C ARG A 175 15.01 13.64 1.38
N LEU A 176 14.89 12.56 0.64
CA LEU A 176 13.70 12.28 -0.19
C LEU A 176 12.47 12.06 0.71
N SER A 177 12.59 11.21 1.71
CA SER A 177 11.51 10.94 2.67
C SER A 177 11.05 12.22 3.39
N GLU A 178 11.98 13.08 3.81
CA GLU A 178 11.67 14.38 4.42
C GLU A 178 10.94 15.31 3.42
N LYS A 179 11.38 15.35 2.18
CA LYS A 179 10.76 16.17 1.13
C LYS A 179 9.34 15.72 0.84
N VAL A 180 9.11 14.41 0.68
CA VAL A 180 7.79 13.82 0.46
C VAL A 180 6.90 14.09 1.66
N ALA A 181 7.37 13.86 2.88
CA ALA A 181 6.59 14.14 4.09
C ALA A 181 6.19 15.61 4.21
N HIS A 182 7.11 16.54 3.89
CA HIS A 182 6.81 17.98 3.93
C HIS A 182 5.75 18.36 2.88
N GLY A 183 5.87 17.86 1.64
CA GLY A 183 4.89 18.09 0.58
C GLY A 183 3.51 17.51 0.93
N ALA A 184 3.48 16.28 1.45
CA ALA A 184 2.26 15.61 1.88
C ALA A 184 1.56 16.36 3.02
N LEU A 185 2.30 16.81 4.04
CA LEU A 185 1.74 17.63 5.13
C LEU A 185 1.17 18.96 4.65
N ALA A 186 1.82 19.62 3.69
CA ALA A 186 1.30 20.84 3.07
C ALA A 186 0.00 20.58 2.30
N HIS A 187 -0.04 19.47 1.56
CA HIS A 187 -1.22 19.01 0.83
C HIS A 187 -2.40 18.69 1.79
N ALA A 188 -2.15 17.92 2.84
CA ALA A 188 -3.16 17.60 3.85
C ALA A 188 -3.75 18.87 4.50
N ARG A 189 -2.88 19.85 4.78
CA ARG A 189 -3.32 21.15 5.32
C ARG A 189 -4.23 21.91 4.36
N HIS A 190 -3.89 21.92 3.08
CA HIS A 190 -4.71 22.56 2.05
C HIS A 190 -6.11 21.95 1.97
N HIS A 191 -6.21 20.62 2.12
CA HIS A 191 -7.45 19.86 2.08
C HIS A 191 -8.15 19.73 3.45
N GLN A 192 -7.64 20.38 4.50
CA GLN A 192 -8.17 20.31 5.87
C GLN A 192 -8.27 18.86 6.39
N ALA A 193 -7.33 18.01 5.99
CA ALA A 193 -7.24 16.63 6.45
C ALA A 193 -6.43 16.53 7.75
N ALA A 194 -6.89 15.67 8.65
CA ALA A 194 -6.18 15.38 9.89
C ALA A 194 -5.04 14.39 9.68
N ARG A 195 -5.16 13.53 8.66
CA ARG A 195 -4.18 12.47 8.39
C ARG A 195 -3.93 12.31 6.90
N ILE A 196 -2.67 12.05 6.54
CA ILE A 196 -2.26 11.72 5.17
C ILE A 196 -1.38 10.49 5.16
N PHE A 197 -1.65 9.58 4.22
CA PHE A 197 -0.97 8.31 4.04
C PHE A 197 -0.25 8.31 2.70
N CYS A 198 1.04 7.91 2.72
CA CYS A 198 1.88 7.78 1.54
C CYS A 198 2.63 6.44 1.51
N GLY A 199 3.17 6.10 0.35
CA GLY A 199 4.19 5.08 0.10
C GLY A 199 5.44 5.70 -0.52
N HIS A 200 5.88 5.18 -1.67
CA HIS A 200 6.91 5.73 -2.56
C HIS A 200 8.34 5.75 -2.02
N THR A 201 8.53 6.12 -0.77
CA THR A 201 9.88 6.23 -0.20
C THR A 201 10.36 4.94 0.46
N HIS A 202 9.54 3.91 0.48
CA HIS A 202 9.80 2.59 1.08
C HIS A 202 10.21 2.63 2.57
N ALA A 203 10.08 3.78 3.23
CA ALA A 203 10.49 3.97 4.62
C ALA A 203 9.26 4.16 5.51
N ALA A 204 8.89 3.15 6.29
CA ALA A 204 7.80 3.26 7.24
C ALA A 204 8.09 4.41 8.23
N LEU A 205 7.19 5.38 8.31
CA LEU A 205 7.39 6.61 9.06
C LEU A 205 6.07 7.19 9.55
N HIS A 206 6.04 7.64 10.79
CA HIS A 206 5.02 8.53 11.32
C HIS A 206 5.64 9.89 11.67
N LYS A 207 5.01 10.98 11.24
CA LYS A 207 5.41 12.35 11.58
C LYS A 207 4.17 13.16 11.93
N HIS A 208 4.22 13.85 13.06
CA HIS A 208 3.18 14.78 13.47
C HIS A 208 3.67 16.22 13.32
N GLU A 209 2.91 17.05 12.61
CA GLU A 209 3.24 18.47 12.45
C GLU A 209 1.96 19.32 12.41
N ARG A 210 1.87 20.30 13.32
CA ARG A 210 0.77 21.30 13.36
C ARG A 210 -0.62 20.67 13.35
N GLY A 211 -0.82 19.59 14.12
CA GLY A 211 -2.11 18.91 14.24
C GLY A 211 -2.45 17.97 13.11
N ILE A 212 -1.50 17.69 12.18
CA ILE A 212 -1.67 16.76 11.06
C ILE A 212 -0.70 15.62 11.23
N ASP A 213 -1.17 14.39 11.02
CA ASP A 213 -0.35 13.19 11.03
C ASP A 213 -0.05 12.73 9.59
N TYR A 214 1.22 12.54 9.32
CA TYR A 214 1.73 11.91 8.11
C TYR A 214 2.17 10.48 8.43
N PHE A 215 1.75 9.54 7.61
CA PHE A 215 2.17 8.15 7.69
C PHE A 215 2.74 7.69 6.34
N ASN A 216 3.88 6.99 6.38
CA ASN A 216 4.38 6.25 5.23
C ASN A 216 4.25 4.76 5.50
N CYS A 217 3.70 4.03 4.52
CA CYS A 217 3.36 2.62 4.64
C CYS A 217 4.57 1.67 4.54
N GLY A 218 5.75 2.17 4.12
CA GLY A 218 6.88 1.31 3.79
C GLY A 218 6.68 0.56 2.48
N ALA A 219 7.31 -0.61 2.32
CA ALA A 219 7.26 -1.39 1.08
C ALA A 219 7.25 -2.90 1.33
N TRP A 220 6.79 -3.67 0.32
CA TRP A 220 6.75 -5.13 0.34
C TRP A 220 7.85 -5.78 -0.51
N VAL A 221 8.89 -5.03 -0.80
CA VAL A 221 10.14 -5.50 -1.43
C VAL A 221 11.32 -5.48 -0.47
N ASP A 222 11.14 -4.95 0.73
CA ASP A 222 12.16 -4.83 1.76
C ASP A 222 12.21 -6.06 2.68
N ALA A 223 13.28 -6.15 3.48
CA ALA A 223 13.48 -7.22 4.45
C ALA A 223 12.39 -7.21 5.55
N GLN A 224 11.88 -6.04 5.89
CA GLN A 224 10.88 -5.81 6.92
C GLN A 224 9.66 -5.09 6.31
N PRO A 225 8.74 -5.84 5.66
CA PRO A 225 7.54 -5.23 5.08
C PRO A 225 6.63 -4.69 6.16
N THR A 226 5.96 -3.59 5.85
CA THR A 226 5.05 -2.94 6.77
C THR A 226 3.69 -2.69 6.13
N TYR A 227 2.66 -2.58 6.97
CA TYR A 227 1.31 -2.19 6.59
C TYR A 227 0.69 -1.30 7.65
N ILE A 228 -0.38 -0.60 7.31
CA ILE A 228 -1.05 0.32 8.21
C ILE A 228 -2.48 -0.16 8.44
N THR A 229 -2.93 -0.08 9.70
CA THR A 229 -4.34 -0.20 10.06
C THR A 229 -4.86 1.11 10.63
N VAL A 230 -6.12 1.43 10.31
CA VAL A 230 -6.88 2.53 10.90
C VAL A 230 -8.09 1.91 11.58
N GLY A 231 -8.20 2.07 12.88
CA GLY A 231 -9.26 1.47 13.69
C GLY A 231 -9.64 2.35 14.88
N GLU A 232 -10.39 1.78 15.81
CA GLU A 232 -10.86 2.50 17.00
C GLU A 232 -9.72 3.04 17.85
N GLU A 233 -8.61 2.32 17.94
CA GLU A 233 -7.41 2.72 18.68
C GLU A 233 -6.53 3.73 17.92
N GLY A 234 -6.97 4.19 16.74
CA GLY A 234 -6.25 5.13 15.89
C GLY A 234 -5.52 4.46 14.72
N VAL A 235 -4.36 5.02 14.36
CA VAL A 235 -3.53 4.53 13.26
C VAL A 235 -2.33 3.78 13.82
N GLN A 236 -2.09 2.57 13.31
CA GLN A 236 -0.95 1.74 13.70
C GLN A 236 -0.15 1.32 12.48
N ILE A 237 1.17 1.38 12.58
CA ILE A 237 2.10 0.82 11.59
C ILE A 237 2.55 -0.54 12.14
N HIS A 238 2.32 -1.59 11.37
CA HIS A 238 2.70 -2.96 11.72
C HIS A 238 3.85 -3.42 10.84
N GLU A 239 4.78 -4.15 11.44
CA GLU A 239 5.81 -4.89 10.72
C GLU A 239 5.34 -6.33 10.54
N TYR A 240 5.44 -6.85 9.31
CA TYR A 240 5.17 -8.27 9.05
C TYR A 240 6.32 -9.12 9.57
N VAL A 241 6.01 -10.06 10.45
CA VAL A 241 6.94 -11.06 10.96
C VAL A 241 6.52 -12.43 10.45
N GLU A 242 7.40 -13.08 9.70
CA GLU A 242 7.16 -14.43 9.19
C GLU A 242 7.09 -15.44 10.34
N ARG A 243 6.01 -16.21 10.40
CA ARG A 243 5.83 -17.23 11.44
C ARG A 243 6.26 -18.60 10.90
N PRO A 244 6.76 -19.52 11.76
CA PRO A 244 7.14 -20.87 11.35
C PRO A 244 6.02 -21.65 10.65
N GLU A 245 4.77 -21.40 11.00
CA GLU A 245 3.56 -21.99 10.41
C GLU A 245 3.30 -21.50 8.97
N ASP A 246 3.76 -20.30 8.60
CA ASP A 246 3.63 -19.76 7.25
C ASP A 246 4.46 -20.53 6.24
N LEU A 247 5.52 -21.20 6.69
CA LEU A 247 6.39 -22.07 5.87
C LEU A 247 5.70 -23.38 5.44
N HIS A 248 4.71 -23.87 6.19
CA HIS A 248 4.01 -25.11 5.90
C HIS A 248 2.85 -24.93 4.92
N LEU A 249 2.28 -23.73 4.80
CA LEU A 249 1.20 -23.42 3.85
C LEU A 249 1.66 -23.29 2.38
N ALA A 250 2.97 -23.41 2.13
CA ALA A 250 3.53 -23.38 0.78
C ALA A 250 3.16 -24.61 -0.07
N GLY A 251 2.58 -25.66 0.51
CA GLY A 251 2.32 -26.95 -0.14
C GLY A 251 0.92 -27.18 -0.66
N GLU A 252 -0.12 -26.81 0.04
CA GLU A 252 -1.51 -27.14 -0.35
C GLU A 252 -2.51 -26.24 0.39
N GLN A 253 -3.38 -25.53 -0.32
CA GLN A 253 -4.82 -25.43 -0.13
C GLN A 253 -5.38 -24.14 -0.76
N SER A 254 -6.52 -24.27 -1.42
CA SER A 254 -7.38 -23.16 -1.80
C SER A 254 -7.85 -22.44 -0.53
N PRO A 255 -7.87 -21.10 -0.48
CA PRO A 255 -8.26 -20.37 0.72
C PRO A 255 -9.69 -20.72 1.14
N VAL A 256 -9.84 -21.27 2.32
CA VAL A 256 -11.14 -21.36 3.00
C VAL A 256 -11.43 -19.97 3.53
N PHE A 257 -12.37 -19.28 2.90
CA PHE A 257 -12.87 -18.02 3.43
C PHE A 257 -13.72 -18.31 4.66
N ALA A 258 -13.37 -17.74 5.82
CA ALA A 258 -14.28 -17.64 6.93
C ALA A 258 -15.53 -16.89 6.47
N GLU A 259 -16.70 -17.39 6.82
CA GLU A 259 -17.95 -16.67 6.54
C GLU A 259 -17.90 -15.31 7.23
N PRO A 260 -18.37 -14.22 6.56
CA PRO A 260 -18.39 -12.90 7.16
C PRO A 260 -19.24 -12.94 8.43
N ALA A 261 -18.70 -12.41 9.54
CA ALA A 261 -19.47 -12.15 10.73
C ALA A 261 -20.68 -11.28 10.36
N GLU A 262 -21.86 -11.69 10.77
CA GLU A 262 -23.09 -10.91 10.60
C GLU A 262 -22.94 -9.59 11.38
N PHE A 263 -22.68 -8.52 10.68
CA PHE A 263 -22.82 -7.17 11.23
C PHE A 263 -24.32 -6.86 11.28
N GLY A 264 -24.85 -6.64 12.49
CA GLY A 264 -26.26 -6.37 12.72
C GLY A 264 -26.77 -5.23 11.83
N ASP A 265 -27.91 -5.47 11.19
CA ASP A 265 -28.69 -4.52 10.42
C ASP A 265 -29.23 -3.42 11.34
N GLU A 266 -28.57 -2.26 11.40
CA GLU A 266 -29.20 -1.01 11.81
C GLU A 266 -28.70 0.15 10.92
N ALA A 267 -29.23 0.20 9.69
CA ALA A 267 -29.38 1.47 8.96
C ALA A 267 -30.39 1.23 7.81
N GLY A 268 -31.60 1.78 7.99
CA GLY A 268 -32.69 1.70 7.03
C GLY A 268 -32.27 2.27 5.68
N PHE A 269 -32.40 1.46 4.66
CA PHE A 269 -32.37 1.89 3.27
C PHE A 269 -33.73 2.51 2.91
N VAL A 270 -33.71 3.78 2.53
CA VAL A 270 -34.85 4.42 1.86
C VAL A 270 -34.77 4.06 0.39
N GLU A 271 -35.73 3.28 -0.08
CA GLU A 271 -35.99 3.10 -1.53
C GLU A 271 -36.63 4.40 -2.05
N ASP A 272 -35.99 5.08 -3.00
CA ASP A 272 -36.70 6.04 -3.87
C ASP A 272 -36.01 6.10 -5.25
N GLY A 273 -36.84 5.93 -6.29
CA GLY A 273 -36.65 6.55 -7.59
C GLY A 273 -36.58 5.67 -8.82
N GLU A 274 -37.71 5.32 -9.35
CA GLU A 274 -37.92 4.87 -10.73
C GLU A 274 -37.26 5.84 -11.73
N TYR A 275 -36.45 5.34 -12.64
CA TYR A 275 -36.03 6.08 -13.82
C TYR A 275 -36.82 5.57 -15.02
N GLU A 276 -37.82 6.38 -15.43
CA GLU A 276 -38.46 6.25 -16.75
C GLU A 276 -37.44 6.57 -17.86
N GLY A 277 -37.45 5.74 -18.88
CA GLY A 277 -36.68 5.94 -20.09
C GLY A 277 -37.27 7.05 -20.97
N VAL A 278 -36.38 7.84 -21.58
CA VAL A 278 -36.75 8.63 -22.80
C VAL A 278 -35.80 8.21 -23.91
N ALA A 279 -36.41 7.59 -24.94
CA ALA A 279 -35.83 7.40 -26.24
C ALA A 279 -36.04 8.68 -27.06
N THR A 280 -34.97 9.21 -27.66
CA THR A 280 -34.87 9.73 -29.04
C THR A 280 -33.43 9.96 -29.39
#